data_ef62b944a7190b3fbc976ae39523a4f8
#
_entry.id   ef62b944a7190b3fbc976ae39523a4f8
#
_cell.length_a   1.000
_cell.length_b   1.000
_cell.length_c   1.000
_cell.angle_alpha   90.00
_cell.angle_beta   90.00
_cell.angle_gamma   90.00
#
_symmetry.space_group_name_H-M   'P 1'
#
loop_
_entity.id
_entity.type
_entity.pdbx_description
1 polymer ?
#
loop_
_entity_poly.entity_id
_entity_poly.type
_entity_poly.pdbx_seq_one_letter_code
_entity_poly.pdbx_strand_id
1 'polypeptide(L)'
;MEVNLDLHCDLTAYLLQPYSSPNGDVRCSVDKLFAGNVKMQVMAFYSATEKGSVDEVKEQLKHYRSLLNLPGVYEFYPEKAELQEGLGIIAAVENASGLCEEDQPVEDAFKNLDWLISQAKIMYVGLTHHLENRFGGGNFTQAGLKDDGKRLIDFLD
;
A
#
# COMPACT_ATOMS: atom_id res chain seq x y z
N MET A 1 23.62 -0.42 16.91
CA MET A 1 23.27 0.35 15.70
C MET A 1 21.78 0.67 15.78
N GLU A 2 21.43 1.91 15.54
CA GLU A 2 20.02 2.33 15.49
C GLU A 2 19.39 1.77 14.23
N VAL A 3 18.22 1.16 14.34
CA VAL A 3 17.48 0.56 13.21
C VAL A 3 16.29 1.45 12.92
N ASN A 4 16.17 1.92 11.68
CA ASN A 4 15.03 2.71 11.22
C ASN A 4 14.01 1.80 10.54
N LEU A 5 12.77 1.81 11.05
CA LEU A 5 11.61 1.19 10.43
C LEU A 5 10.64 2.32 10.06
N ASP A 6 10.22 2.35 8.82
CA ASP A 6 9.27 3.34 8.32
C ASP A 6 7.98 2.66 7.87
N LEU A 7 6.87 3.10 8.43
CA LEU A 7 5.57 2.43 8.29
C LEU A 7 4.73 2.98 7.14
N HIS A 8 5.25 3.94 6.35
CA HIS A 8 4.48 4.49 5.24
C HIS A 8 5.33 5.24 4.22
N CYS A 9 5.22 4.91 2.95
CA CYS A 9 5.64 5.77 1.84
C CYS A 9 4.87 5.45 0.55
N ASP A 10 4.75 6.46 -0.32
CA ASP A 10 3.98 6.42 -1.58
C ASP A 10 4.88 6.17 -2.82
N LEU A 11 6.00 5.47 -2.65
CA LEU A 11 6.93 5.25 -3.77
C LEU A 11 6.24 4.56 -4.95
N THR A 12 5.38 3.57 -4.69
CA THR A 12 4.68 2.84 -5.75
C THR A 12 3.69 3.71 -6.52
N ALA A 13 2.99 4.62 -5.84
CA ALA A 13 2.12 5.61 -6.48
C ALA A 13 2.93 6.64 -7.29
N TYR A 14 4.08 7.10 -6.76
CA TYR A 14 5.01 7.94 -7.51
C TYR A 14 5.49 7.27 -8.81
N LEU A 15 5.72 5.95 -8.79
CA LEU A 15 6.18 5.21 -9.95
C LEU A 15 5.15 5.07 -11.08
N LEU A 16 3.88 5.39 -10.82
CA LEU A 16 2.87 5.51 -11.90
C LEU A 16 3.11 6.72 -12.81
N GLN A 17 3.87 7.71 -12.35
CA GLN A 17 4.11 8.93 -13.12
C GLN A 17 5.08 8.65 -14.27
N PRO A 18 4.87 9.26 -15.45
CA PRO A 18 5.81 9.17 -16.56
C PRO A 18 7.23 9.59 -16.15
N TYR A 19 8.24 8.85 -16.62
CA TYR A 19 9.66 9.11 -16.33
C TYR A 19 10.08 8.98 -14.86
N SER A 20 9.23 8.41 -14.00
CA SER A 20 9.60 8.08 -12.63
C SER A 20 10.66 6.98 -12.57
N SER A 21 11.39 6.93 -11.46
CA SER A 21 12.42 5.92 -11.20
C SER A 21 12.43 5.55 -9.71
N PRO A 22 12.73 4.30 -9.35
CA PRO A 22 12.93 3.91 -7.95
C PRO A 22 13.99 4.74 -7.22
N ASN A 23 14.94 5.30 -7.95
CA ASN A 23 15.98 6.20 -7.47
C ASN A 23 15.80 7.65 -7.94
N GLY A 24 14.57 8.03 -8.28
CA GLY A 24 14.21 9.40 -8.63
C GLY A 24 14.29 10.38 -7.46
N ASP A 25 14.04 11.66 -7.74
CA ASP A 25 14.06 12.70 -6.71
C ASP A 25 12.76 12.70 -5.89
N VAL A 26 12.55 11.64 -5.14
CA VAL A 26 11.47 11.47 -4.17
C VAL A 26 12.07 11.13 -2.80
N ARG A 27 11.39 11.49 -1.70
CA ARG A 27 11.92 11.32 -0.34
C ARG A 27 12.20 9.86 0.01
N CYS A 28 11.34 8.95 -0.43
CA CYS A 28 11.42 7.51 -0.21
C CYS A 28 12.04 6.74 -1.37
N SER A 29 12.90 7.38 -2.19
CA SER A 29 13.65 6.64 -3.22
C SER A 29 14.53 5.56 -2.58
N VAL A 30 14.75 4.46 -3.27
CA VAL A 30 15.47 3.30 -2.74
C VAL A 30 16.88 3.69 -2.27
N ASP A 31 17.59 4.54 -3.00
CA ASP A 31 18.92 5.03 -2.61
C ASP A 31 18.86 5.84 -1.29
N LYS A 32 17.83 6.69 -1.12
CA LYS A 32 17.66 7.47 0.11
C LYS A 32 17.29 6.59 1.31
N LEU A 33 16.47 5.56 1.09
CA LEU A 33 16.14 4.57 2.14
C LEU A 33 17.41 3.83 2.61
N PHE A 34 18.25 3.39 1.67
CA PHE A 34 19.55 2.79 2.02
C PHE A 34 20.46 3.78 2.75
N ALA A 35 20.61 5.01 2.24
CA ALA A 35 21.42 6.03 2.86
C ALA A 35 20.94 6.42 4.28
N GLY A 36 19.61 6.38 4.50
CA GLY A 36 18.97 6.61 5.80
C GLY A 36 19.02 5.41 6.76
N ASN A 37 19.69 4.32 6.39
CA ASN A 37 19.72 3.06 7.15
C ASN A 37 18.32 2.54 7.50
N VAL A 38 17.35 2.74 6.60
CA VAL A 38 16.01 2.15 6.73
C VAL A 38 16.13 0.63 6.46
N LYS A 39 15.68 -0.16 7.43
CA LYS A 39 15.74 -1.63 7.34
C LYS A 39 14.41 -2.24 6.93
N MET A 40 13.33 -1.56 7.17
CA MET A 40 12.01 -1.97 6.70
C MET A 40 11.20 -0.73 6.32
N GLN A 41 10.59 -0.79 5.14
CA GLN A 41 9.72 0.24 4.59
C GLN A 41 8.36 -0.35 4.20
N VAL A 42 7.28 0.24 4.69
CA VAL A 42 5.94 -0.05 4.17
C VAL A 42 5.70 0.78 2.91
N MET A 43 5.40 0.10 1.82
CA MET A 43 5.04 0.66 0.53
C MET A 43 3.52 0.75 0.43
N ALA A 44 2.95 1.94 0.59
CA ALA A 44 1.53 2.16 0.53
C ALA A 44 1.04 2.16 -0.93
N PHE A 45 0.03 1.36 -1.23
CA PHE A 45 -0.71 1.43 -2.48
C PHE A 45 -1.84 2.44 -2.30
N TYR A 46 -1.58 3.66 -2.67
CA TYR A 46 -2.55 4.74 -2.62
C TYR A 46 -3.41 4.77 -3.88
N SER A 47 -4.70 5.05 -3.72
CA SER A 47 -5.57 5.46 -4.82
C SER A 47 -6.55 6.52 -4.36
N ALA A 48 -6.97 7.41 -5.26
CA ALA A 48 -8.05 8.34 -4.99
C ALA A 48 -9.40 7.60 -4.92
N THR A 49 -10.44 8.26 -4.38
CA THR A 49 -11.81 7.74 -4.42
C THR A 49 -12.44 8.14 -5.75
N GLU A 50 -12.11 7.40 -6.79
CA GLU A 50 -12.57 7.68 -8.16
C GLU A 50 -12.57 6.42 -9.02
N LYS A 51 -13.11 6.51 -10.22
CA LYS A 51 -13.09 5.42 -11.18
C LYS A 51 -11.66 5.15 -11.66
N GLY A 52 -11.28 3.88 -11.69
CA GLY A 52 -9.92 3.42 -12.04
C GLY A 52 -9.04 3.14 -10.81
N SER A 53 -9.51 3.44 -9.59
CA SER A 53 -8.73 3.26 -8.36
C SER A 53 -8.27 1.81 -8.15
N VAL A 54 -9.08 0.82 -8.51
CA VAL A 54 -8.72 -0.60 -8.43
C VAL A 54 -7.59 -0.95 -9.40
N ASP A 55 -7.62 -0.41 -10.60
CA ASP A 55 -6.57 -0.66 -11.59
C ASP A 55 -5.26 0.06 -11.23
N GLU A 56 -5.33 1.23 -10.60
CA GLU A 56 -4.14 1.92 -10.06
C GLU A 56 -3.42 1.06 -9.01
N VAL A 57 -4.14 0.42 -8.10
CA VAL A 57 -3.53 -0.49 -7.11
C VAL A 57 -2.87 -1.70 -7.79
N LYS A 58 -3.49 -2.24 -8.84
CA LYS A 58 -2.88 -3.33 -9.62
C LYS A 58 -1.59 -2.91 -10.33
N GLU A 59 -1.53 -1.68 -10.86
CA GLU A 59 -0.30 -1.14 -11.45
C GLU A 59 0.78 -0.90 -10.38
N GLN A 60 0.42 -0.35 -9.22
CA GLN A 60 1.34 -0.18 -8.11
C GLN A 60 1.93 -1.52 -7.62
N LEU A 61 1.13 -2.59 -7.61
CA LEU A 61 1.64 -3.92 -7.31
C LEU A 61 2.73 -4.37 -8.30
N LYS A 62 2.60 -4.04 -9.59
CA LYS A 62 3.65 -4.36 -10.57
C LYS A 62 4.95 -3.61 -10.24
N HIS A 63 4.84 -2.33 -9.87
CA HIS A 63 6.00 -1.56 -9.42
C HIS A 63 6.60 -2.13 -8.13
N TYR A 64 5.78 -2.46 -7.13
CA TYR A 64 6.24 -3.12 -5.90
C TYR A 64 7.05 -4.38 -6.21
N ARG A 65 6.55 -5.24 -7.10
CA ARG A 65 7.26 -6.44 -7.52
C ARG A 65 8.57 -6.14 -8.26
N SER A 66 8.61 -5.05 -9.03
CA SER A 66 9.84 -4.65 -9.70
C SER A 66 10.91 -4.17 -8.71
N LEU A 67 10.52 -3.55 -7.58
CA LEU A 67 11.44 -3.17 -6.51
C LEU A 67 12.13 -4.39 -5.89
N LEU A 68 11.42 -5.51 -5.75
CA LEU A 68 11.98 -6.76 -5.21
C LEU A 68 13.09 -7.36 -6.09
N ASN A 69 13.22 -6.92 -7.34
CA ASN A 69 14.32 -7.34 -8.22
C ASN A 69 15.58 -6.46 -8.08
N LEU A 70 15.52 -5.40 -7.26
CA LEU A 70 16.67 -4.53 -7.03
C LEU A 70 17.65 -5.18 -6.05
N PRO A 71 18.97 -4.99 -6.23
CA PRO A 71 19.98 -5.53 -5.33
C PRO A 71 19.75 -5.08 -3.88
N GLY A 72 19.74 -6.02 -2.95
CA GLY A 72 19.59 -5.76 -1.53
C GLY A 72 18.16 -5.40 -1.08
N VAL A 73 17.17 -5.48 -1.96
CA VAL A 73 15.75 -5.33 -1.60
C VAL A 73 15.11 -6.71 -1.48
N TYR A 74 14.33 -6.93 -0.42
CA TYR A 74 13.63 -8.20 -0.21
C TYR A 74 12.22 -7.97 0.37
N GLU A 75 11.32 -8.94 0.18
CA GLU A 75 10.00 -8.85 0.81
C GLU A 75 10.11 -9.21 2.29
N PHE A 76 9.63 -8.29 3.15
CA PHE A 76 9.64 -8.47 4.59
C PHE A 76 8.41 -9.25 5.05
N TYR A 77 8.63 -10.21 5.94
CA TYR A 77 7.60 -11.07 6.54
C TYR A 77 7.57 -10.86 8.05
N PRO A 78 6.59 -10.10 8.60
CA PRO A 78 6.51 -9.82 10.05
C PRO A 78 6.52 -11.07 10.93
N GLU A 79 5.89 -12.16 10.48
CA GLU A 79 5.85 -13.42 11.20
C GLU A 79 7.21 -14.11 11.38
N LYS A 80 8.19 -13.77 10.57
CA LYS A 80 9.57 -14.29 10.70
C LYS A 80 10.40 -13.47 11.67
N ALA A 81 9.97 -12.23 11.98
CA ALA A 81 10.61 -11.27 12.87
C ALA A 81 12.12 -11.04 12.62
N GLU A 82 12.61 -11.36 11.42
CA GLU A 82 14.02 -11.26 11.05
C GLU A 82 14.23 -10.17 10.02
N LEU A 83 15.05 -9.17 10.38
CA LEU A 83 15.57 -8.20 9.42
C LEU A 83 16.83 -8.81 8.78
N GLN A 84 16.80 -8.96 7.47
CA GLN A 84 17.96 -9.37 6.70
C GLN A 84 18.88 -8.18 6.41
N GLU A 85 20.07 -8.44 5.89
CA GLU A 85 20.91 -7.38 5.33
C GLU A 85 20.23 -6.77 4.10
N GLY A 86 20.10 -5.42 4.09
CA GLY A 86 19.43 -4.71 3.00
C GLY A 86 18.20 -3.95 3.45
N LEU A 87 17.25 -3.78 2.54
CA LEU A 87 15.98 -3.10 2.70
C LEU A 87 14.82 -4.09 2.56
N GLY A 88 14.16 -4.39 3.66
CA GLY A 88 12.90 -5.12 3.63
C GLY A 88 11.76 -4.21 3.20
N ILE A 89 10.94 -4.63 2.26
CA ILE A 89 9.72 -3.91 1.89
C ILE A 89 8.50 -4.78 2.14
N ILE A 90 7.40 -4.17 2.53
CA ILE A 90 6.10 -4.81 2.73
C ILE A 90 5.01 -3.88 2.21
N ALA A 91 3.98 -4.41 1.58
CA ALA A 91 2.92 -3.60 1.02
C ALA A 91 1.84 -3.24 2.06
N ALA A 92 1.12 -2.17 1.81
CA ALA A 92 -0.11 -1.81 2.51
C ALA A 92 -1.11 -1.18 1.52
N VAL A 93 -2.38 -1.14 1.87
CA VAL A 93 -3.40 -0.41 1.11
C VAL A 93 -3.72 0.88 1.86
N GLU A 94 -3.53 2.02 1.20
CA GLU A 94 -3.95 3.32 1.72
C GLU A 94 -5.22 3.78 1.00
N ASN A 95 -6.34 3.71 1.50
CA ASN A 95 -7.63 3.94 0.89
C ASN A 95 -8.22 2.70 0.21
N ALA A 96 -9.19 2.08 0.86
CA ALA A 96 -9.84 0.88 0.37
C ALA A 96 -10.66 1.08 -0.94
N SER A 97 -10.80 2.32 -1.45
CA SER A 97 -11.29 2.56 -2.82
C SER A 97 -10.45 1.82 -3.87
N GLY A 98 -9.16 1.57 -3.59
CA GLY A 98 -8.29 0.74 -4.41
C GLY A 98 -8.63 -0.76 -4.40
N LEU A 99 -9.53 -1.19 -3.52
CA LEU A 99 -10.05 -2.55 -3.50
C LEU A 99 -11.42 -2.66 -4.17
N CYS A 100 -12.21 -1.57 -4.16
CA CYS A 100 -13.56 -1.58 -4.71
C CYS A 100 -14.05 -0.14 -4.95
N GLU A 101 -14.43 0.16 -6.18
CA GLU A 101 -14.98 1.47 -6.56
C GLU A 101 -16.42 1.64 -6.04
N GLU A 102 -16.92 2.88 -6.04
CA GLU A 102 -18.22 3.23 -5.45
C GLU A 102 -19.41 2.54 -6.12
N ASP A 103 -19.32 2.23 -7.41
CA ASP A 103 -20.36 1.62 -8.22
C ASP A 103 -20.26 0.08 -8.36
N GLN A 104 -19.25 -0.53 -7.73
CA GLN A 104 -19.03 -1.99 -7.76
C GLN A 104 -19.70 -2.69 -6.57
N PRO A 105 -20.05 -3.98 -6.66
CA PRO A 105 -20.47 -4.77 -5.49
C PRO A 105 -19.36 -4.82 -4.43
N VAL A 106 -19.71 -4.69 -3.15
CA VAL A 106 -18.70 -4.71 -2.06
C VAL A 106 -17.95 -6.04 -1.97
N GLU A 107 -18.54 -7.13 -2.45
CA GLU A 107 -17.90 -8.44 -2.56
C GLU A 107 -16.64 -8.42 -3.45
N ASP A 108 -16.52 -7.45 -4.33
CA ASP A 108 -15.33 -7.28 -5.15
C ASP A 108 -14.15 -6.73 -4.33
N ALA A 109 -14.43 -5.96 -3.25
CA ALA A 109 -13.37 -5.59 -2.29
C ALA A 109 -12.70 -6.83 -1.69
N PHE A 110 -13.49 -7.82 -1.26
CA PHE A 110 -12.99 -9.04 -0.63
C PHE A 110 -12.18 -9.88 -1.62
N LYS A 111 -12.69 -10.05 -2.85
CA LYS A 111 -11.96 -10.76 -3.92
C LYS A 111 -10.66 -10.09 -4.29
N ASN A 112 -10.68 -8.74 -4.44
CA ASN A 112 -9.49 -7.98 -4.77
C ASN A 112 -8.47 -8.00 -3.63
N LEU A 113 -8.91 -7.97 -2.37
CA LEU A 113 -8.03 -8.09 -1.21
C LEU A 113 -7.41 -9.50 -1.12
N ASP A 114 -8.19 -10.56 -1.26
CA ASP A 114 -7.68 -11.94 -1.32
C ASP A 114 -6.66 -12.12 -2.43
N TRP A 115 -6.98 -11.59 -3.63
CA TRP A 115 -6.06 -11.61 -4.73
C TRP A 115 -4.77 -10.84 -4.38
N LEU A 116 -4.86 -9.63 -3.83
CA LEU A 116 -3.70 -8.81 -3.49
C LEU A 116 -2.81 -9.50 -2.43
N ILE A 117 -3.41 -10.09 -1.40
CA ILE A 117 -2.70 -10.87 -0.37
C ILE A 117 -2.00 -12.10 -0.97
N SER A 118 -2.58 -12.71 -2.01
CA SER A 118 -1.92 -13.81 -2.73
C SER A 118 -0.70 -13.36 -3.55
N GLN A 119 -0.58 -12.06 -3.81
CA GLN A 119 0.44 -11.48 -4.68
C GLN A 119 1.57 -10.75 -3.93
N ALA A 120 1.30 -10.23 -2.75
CA ALA A 120 2.24 -9.51 -1.89
C ALA A 120 1.84 -9.66 -0.42
N LYS A 121 2.81 -9.54 0.48
CA LYS A 121 2.50 -9.45 1.91
C LYS A 121 1.91 -8.07 2.21
N ILE A 122 0.69 -8.04 2.77
CA ILE A 122 -0.02 -6.81 3.14
C ILE A 122 0.09 -6.62 4.65
N MET A 123 0.54 -5.46 5.09
CA MET A 123 0.72 -5.13 6.49
C MET A 123 -0.55 -4.56 7.12
N TYR A 124 -1.23 -3.66 6.41
CA TYR A 124 -2.49 -3.06 6.86
C TYR A 124 -3.36 -2.61 5.68
N VAL A 125 -4.62 -2.36 5.96
CA VAL A 125 -5.58 -1.75 5.04
C VAL A 125 -6.18 -0.52 5.70
N GLY A 126 -5.93 0.67 5.13
CA GLY A 126 -6.61 1.91 5.49
C GLY A 126 -7.94 2.00 4.75
N LEU A 127 -9.03 2.21 5.49
CA LEU A 127 -10.37 2.24 4.90
C LEU A 127 -10.60 3.48 4.04
N THR A 128 -10.05 4.62 4.45
CA THR A 128 -10.30 5.93 3.84
C THR A 128 -9.03 6.77 3.80
N HIS A 129 -9.05 7.84 3.03
CA HIS A 129 -7.99 8.85 3.03
C HIS A 129 -8.60 10.25 3.28
N HIS A 130 -8.56 11.17 2.33
CA HIS A 130 -9.06 12.52 2.51
C HIS A 130 -10.58 12.63 2.42
N LEU A 131 -11.15 11.99 1.43
CA LEU A 131 -12.56 12.08 1.10
C LEU A 131 -13.34 10.90 1.67
N GLU A 132 -14.64 11.07 1.74
CA GLU A 132 -15.57 9.99 2.02
C GLU A 132 -15.57 8.98 0.86
N ASN A 133 -15.60 7.71 1.20
CA ASN A 133 -15.80 6.61 0.27
C ASN A 133 -16.90 5.67 0.79
N ARG A 134 -17.15 4.57 0.10
CA ARG A 134 -18.17 3.58 0.48
C ARG A 134 -17.91 2.92 1.86
N PHE A 135 -16.67 2.93 2.35
CA PHE A 135 -16.28 2.28 3.61
C PHE A 135 -16.38 3.23 4.81
N GLY A 136 -16.28 4.54 4.61
CA GLY A 136 -16.35 5.49 5.71
C GLY A 136 -16.01 6.92 5.32
N GLY A 137 -15.98 7.79 6.33
CA GLY A 137 -15.56 9.18 6.21
C GLY A 137 -14.04 9.30 6.17
N GLY A 138 -13.54 10.19 5.33
CA GLY A 138 -12.14 10.54 5.25
C GLY A 138 -11.79 11.74 6.14
N ASN A 139 -10.52 12.14 6.12
CA ASN A 139 -9.98 13.19 6.99
C ASN A 139 -10.68 14.56 6.86
N PHE A 140 -11.27 14.85 5.72
CA PHE A 140 -11.97 16.11 5.46
C PHE A 140 -13.50 16.00 5.53
N THR A 141 -14.03 14.90 6.06
CA THR A 141 -15.48 14.65 6.13
C THR A 141 -15.95 14.41 7.56
N GLN A 142 -17.26 14.52 7.78
CA GLN A 142 -17.88 14.24 9.08
C GLN A 142 -18.51 12.85 9.16
N ALA A 143 -18.47 12.07 8.08
CA ALA A 143 -19.04 10.73 8.05
C ALA A 143 -18.21 9.77 8.93
N GLY A 144 -18.87 8.85 9.60
CA GLY A 144 -18.25 7.78 10.36
C GLY A 144 -18.01 6.51 9.51
N LEU A 145 -17.76 5.41 10.18
CA LEU A 145 -17.65 4.08 9.57
C LEU A 145 -19.00 3.67 8.97
N LYS A 146 -19.00 3.26 7.71
CA LYS A 146 -20.19 2.80 6.98
C LYS A 146 -20.34 1.27 7.06
N ASP A 147 -21.47 0.75 6.60
CA ASP A 147 -21.76 -0.69 6.68
C ASP A 147 -20.80 -1.53 5.81
N ASP A 148 -20.44 -1.05 4.62
CA ASP A 148 -19.41 -1.71 3.81
C ASP A 148 -18.03 -1.72 4.49
N GLY A 149 -17.71 -0.64 5.25
CA GLY A 149 -16.49 -0.61 6.06
C GLY A 149 -16.48 -1.63 7.19
N LYS A 150 -17.62 -1.82 7.88
CA LYS A 150 -17.77 -2.86 8.90
C LYS A 150 -17.58 -4.26 8.29
N ARG A 151 -18.20 -4.52 7.14
CA ARG A 151 -18.05 -5.78 6.41
C ARG A 151 -16.61 -6.06 5.98
N LEU A 152 -15.86 -5.02 5.58
CA LEU A 152 -14.45 -5.17 5.23
C LEU A 152 -13.60 -5.47 6.47
N ILE A 153 -13.90 -4.84 7.62
CA ILE A 153 -13.24 -5.14 8.90
C ILE A 153 -13.51 -6.59 9.31
N ASP A 154 -14.79 -7.00 9.29
CA ASP A 154 -15.19 -8.38 9.63
C ASP A 154 -14.51 -9.43 8.72
N PHE A 155 -14.18 -9.05 7.48
CA PHE A 155 -13.46 -9.92 6.54
C PHE A 155 -11.95 -10.00 6.83
N LEU A 156 -11.39 -8.98 7.46
CA LEU A 156 -9.96 -8.92 7.83
C LEU A 156 -9.64 -9.66 9.14
N ASP A 157 -10.66 -9.87 10.01
CA ASP A 157 -10.55 -10.57 11.29
C ASP A 157 -10.52 -12.10 11.09
#